data_514b1170f7e03831c869f09d2665dac1
#
_entry.id   514b1170f7e03831c869f09d2665dac1
#
_cell.length_a   1.000
_cell.length_b   1.000
_cell.length_c   1.000
_cell.angle_alpha   90.00
_cell.angle_beta   90.00
_cell.angle_gamma   90.00
#
_symmetry.space_group_name_H-M   'P 1'
#
loop_
_entity.id
_entity.type
_entity.pdbx_description
1 polymer ?
#
loop_
_entity_poly.entity_id
_entity_poly.type
_entity_poly.pdbx_seq_one_letter_code
_entity_poly.pdbx_strand_id
1 'polypeptide(L)'
;MISTSMERLVITNDPPPAPPCAGGEYIAKNIINNLISKRMKKIVLFALGMAMSMTTFAQDEVETTISADVVSSYIWRGQDLGSTAVQPTLGVAYKGLSLTAWGSYGLVNPADTKEFDLTLAYTIGGLNIGITDYWFNQAVGGDPLNRYFKYEAHGTNHVFEANVGYDFGVASLQWFTNFAGNDGVNKDGKLAYSSYFEAIVPFKLASVDWTATAGAVPFATDFYNGWTSGFAVTNLSLKATKDIKVTDSFSVPVFAQVAANPCTQNAYLVLGLTLQP
;
A
#
# COMPACT_ATOMS: atom_id res chain seq x y z
N MET A 1 64.53 -35.10 30.41
CA MET A 1 63.29 -35.21 29.61
C MET A 1 62.27 -34.34 30.27
N ILE A 2 62.08 -33.15 29.78
CA ILE A 2 61.13 -32.14 30.29
C ILE A 2 60.01 -32.09 29.23
N SER A 3 58.79 -32.55 29.64
CA SER A 3 57.59 -32.47 28.79
C SER A 3 56.87 -31.19 29.15
N THR A 4 56.83 -30.23 28.21
CA THR A 4 56.06 -28.99 28.30
C THR A 4 54.69 -29.24 27.66
N SER A 5 53.66 -29.22 28.50
CA SER A 5 52.26 -29.19 28.10
C SER A 5 51.91 -27.79 27.68
N MET A 6 51.51 -27.61 26.40
CA MET A 6 50.88 -26.39 25.88
C MET A 6 49.37 -26.47 26.12
N GLU A 7 48.88 -25.70 27.07
CA GLU A 7 47.47 -25.41 27.20
C GLU A 7 47.03 -24.41 26.05
N ARG A 8 46.06 -24.86 25.25
CA ARG A 8 45.40 -24.01 24.26
C ARG A 8 44.39 -23.11 24.99
N LEU A 9 44.68 -21.82 24.97
CA LEU A 9 43.70 -20.81 25.35
C LEU A 9 42.60 -20.76 24.29
N VAL A 10 41.39 -21.24 24.60
CA VAL A 10 40.19 -21.09 23.76
C VAL A 10 39.62 -19.70 24.11
N ILE A 11 39.83 -18.75 23.20
CA ILE A 11 39.15 -17.45 23.26
C ILE A 11 37.76 -17.66 22.67
N THR A 12 36.72 -17.73 23.48
CA THR A 12 35.33 -17.68 23.04
C THR A 12 34.98 -16.22 22.78
N ASN A 13 34.77 -15.88 21.52
CA ASN A 13 34.23 -14.60 21.06
C ASN A 13 32.69 -14.60 21.20
N ASP A 14 32.18 -14.77 22.40
CA ASP A 14 30.76 -14.52 22.64
C ASP A 14 30.53 -13.01 22.83
N PRO A 15 29.59 -12.40 22.11
CA PRO A 15 29.24 -11.02 22.34
C PRO A 15 28.64 -10.87 23.74
N PRO A 16 28.88 -9.74 24.43
CA PRO A 16 28.30 -9.51 25.75
C PRO A 16 26.76 -9.55 25.69
N PRO A 17 26.09 -10.09 26.74
CA PRO A 17 24.64 -10.11 26.79
C PRO A 17 24.07 -8.69 26.69
N ALA A 18 23.04 -8.52 25.88
CA ALA A 18 22.33 -7.26 25.72
C ALA A 18 21.80 -6.78 27.10
N PRO A 19 21.89 -5.49 27.42
CA PRO A 19 21.36 -4.96 28.66
C PRO A 19 19.84 -5.18 28.76
N PRO A 20 19.29 -5.46 29.94
CA PRO A 20 17.87 -5.68 30.12
C PRO A 20 17.08 -4.43 29.66
N CYS A 21 16.02 -4.63 28.89
CA CYS A 21 15.09 -3.58 28.43
C CYS A 21 14.25 -3.03 29.62
N ALA A 22 14.90 -2.36 30.56
CA ALA A 22 14.23 -1.56 31.58
C ALA A 22 14.09 -0.13 31.04
N GLY A 23 12.99 0.18 30.38
CA GLY A 23 12.72 1.52 29.90
C GLY A 23 11.62 1.65 28.87
N GLY A 24 11.06 0.56 28.34
CA GLY A 24 10.07 0.62 27.27
C GLY A 24 8.81 1.42 27.65
N GLU A 25 8.31 1.31 28.86
CA GLU A 25 7.14 2.08 29.32
C GLU A 25 7.44 3.56 29.55
N TYR A 26 8.63 3.90 30.01
CA TYR A 26 9.01 5.29 30.26
C TYR A 26 9.31 6.04 28.96
N ILE A 27 9.88 5.36 28.00
CA ILE A 27 10.14 5.90 26.65
C ILE A 27 8.83 6.05 25.89
N ALA A 28 7.93 5.07 25.93
CA ALA A 28 6.61 5.15 25.29
C ALA A 28 5.76 6.30 25.85
N LYS A 29 5.71 6.49 27.17
CA LYS A 29 5.00 7.63 27.79
C LYS A 29 5.60 8.99 27.44
N ASN A 30 6.91 9.12 27.37
CA ASN A 30 7.55 10.37 26.97
C ASN A 30 7.45 10.66 25.48
N ILE A 31 7.48 9.62 24.64
CA ILE A 31 7.24 9.75 23.20
C ILE A 31 5.79 10.17 22.93
N ILE A 32 4.81 9.56 23.57
CA ILE A 32 3.39 9.93 23.44
C ILE A 32 3.13 11.34 23.98
N ASN A 33 3.77 11.76 25.05
CA ASN A 33 3.60 13.09 25.61
C ASN A 33 4.35 14.21 24.88
N ASN A 34 5.47 13.92 24.20
CA ASN A 34 6.26 14.90 23.43
C ASN A 34 5.92 14.94 21.94
N LEU A 35 5.47 13.83 21.33
CA LEU A 35 5.13 13.74 19.91
C LEU A 35 3.78 14.35 19.57
N ILE A 36 2.88 14.48 20.54
CA ILE A 36 1.61 15.16 20.30
C ILE A 36 1.75 16.60 20.80
N SER A 37 2.30 17.49 19.97
CA SER A 37 2.29 18.93 20.21
C SER A 37 0.86 19.36 20.59
N LYS A 38 0.72 20.39 21.43
CA LYS A 38 -0.62 20.93 21.81
C LYS A 38 -1.50 21.26 20.59
N ARG A 39 -0.88 21.54 19.42
CA ARG A 39 -1.58 21.74 18.16
C ARG A 39 -2.09 20.44 17.54
N MET A 40 -1.29 19.37 17.55
CA MET A 40 -1.73 18.05 17.06
C MET A 40 -2.82 17.44 17.95
N LYS A 41 -2.72 17.59 19.28
CA LYS A 41 -3.81 17.18 20.19
C LYS A 41 -5.13 17.85 19.84
N LYS A 42 -5.10 19.14 19.48
CA LYS A 42 -6.30 19.88 19.04
C LYS A 42 -6.81 19.39 17.68
N ILE A 43 -5.91 19.05 16.74
CA ILE A 43 -6.29 18.54 15.41
C ILE A 43 -6.90 17.12 15.53
N VAL A 44 -6.29 16.24 16.32
CA VAL A 44 -6.80 14.89 16.58
C VAL A 44 -8.12 14.94 17.36
N LEU A 45 -8.24 15.80 18.38
CA LEU A 45 -9.49 16.02 19.11
C LEU A 45 -10.57 16.68 18.23
N PHE A 46 -10.19 17.56 17.32
CA PHE A 46 -11.11 18.17 16.37
C PHE A 46 -11.57 17.17 15.30
N ALA A 47 -10.66 16.33 14.80
CA ALA A 47 -10.98 15.24 13.87
C ALA A 47 -11.86 14.15 14.54
N LEU A 48 -11.55 13.76 15.78
CA LEU A 48 -12.40 12.86 16.58
C LEU A 48 -13.75 13.52 16.91
N GLY A 49 -13.76 14.81 17.23
CA GLY A 49 -14.99 15.58 17.49
C GLY A 49 -15.85 15.71 16.26
N MET A 50 -15.26 15.90 15.06
CA MET A 50 -16.00 15.86 13.79
C MET A 50 -16.53 14.46 13.48
N ALA A 51 -15.74 13.40 13.71
CA ALA A 51 -16.19 12.03 13.53
C ALA A 51 -17.36 11.67 14.48
N MET A 52 -17.32 12.15 15.74
CA MET A 52 -18.43 11.93 16.69
C MET A 52 -19.64 12.82 16.43
N SER A 53 -19.47 14.03 15.86
CA SER A 53 -20.59 14.91 15.50
C SER A 53 -21.30 14.47 14.21
N MET A 54 -20.64 13.72 13.35
CA MET A 54 -21.26 13.12 12.15
C MET A 54 -22.26 12.01 12.49
N THR A 55 -22.15 11.38 13.66
CA THR A 55 -23.10 10.34 14.10
C THR A 55 -24.49 10.86 14.48
N THR A 56 -24.66 12.18 14.57
CA THR A 56 -25.95 12.81 14.91
C THR A 56 -26.69 13.45 13.73
N PHE A 57 -26.07 13.53 12.55
CA PHE A 57 -26.69 14.11 11.36
C PHE A 57 -26.70 13.07 10.24
N ALA A 58 -27.88 12.54 9.94
CA ALA A 58 -28.20 11.68 8.79
C ALA A 58 -27.42 10.35 8.73
N GLN A 59 -27.95 9.35 9.39
CA GLN A 59 -27.49 7.96 9.39
C GLN A 59 -27.52 7.29 7.99
N ASP A 60 -28.16 7.92 7.00
CA ASP A 60 -28.36 7.39 5.65
C ASP A 60 -27.32 7.86 4.61
N GLU A 61 -26.33 8.70 4.98
CA GLU A 61 -25.39 9.30 4.02
C GLU A 61 -23.91 8.96 4.28
N VAL A 62 -23.56 8.31 5.40
CA VAL A 62 -22.18 7.89 5.72
C VAL A 62 -21.99 6.42 5.40
N GLU A 63 -21.10 6.15 4.47
CA GLU A 63 -20.70 4.78 4.11
C GLU A 63 -19.41 4.41 4.83
N THR A 64 -19.34 3.18 5.33
CA THR A 64 -18.12 2.64 5.96
C THR A 64 -17.68 1.37 5.25
N THR A 65 -16.37 1.21 5.07
CA THR A 65 -15.76 0.02 4.49
C THR A 65 -14.86 -0.64 5.54
N ILE A 66 -15.09 -1.93 5.78
CA ILE A 66 -14.21 -2.78 6.57
C ILE A 66 -14.05 -4.07 5.77
N SER A 67 -12.85 -4.35 5.30
CA SER A 67 -12.56 -5.59 4.58
C SER A 67 -11.11 -6.00 4.74
N ALA A 68 -10.78 -7.23 4.35
CA ALA A 68 -9.43 -7.69 4.22
C ALA A 68 -9.33 -8.69 3.07
N ASP A 69 -8.47 -8.42 2.10
CA ASP A 69 -8.11 -9.39 1.08
C ASP A 69 -7.00 -10.32 1.59
N VAL A 70 -7.14 -11.60 1.29
CA VAL A 70 -6.05 -12.57 1.41
C VAL A 70 -5.66 -12.97 0.01
N VAL A 71 -4.40 -12.71 -0.37
CA VAL A 71 -3.91 -12.91 -1.74
C VAL A 71 -2.72 -13.86 -1.77
N SER A 72 -2.61 -14.66 -2.82
CA SER A 72 -1.45 -15.54 -3.03
C SER A 72 -0.18 -14.78 -3.41
N SER A 73 -0.33 -13.59 -4.01
CA SER A 73 0.76 -12.70 -4.38
C SER A 73 0.24 -11.26 -4.44
N TYR A 74 1.08 -10.32 -4.04
CA TYR A 74 0.77 -8.89 -4.16
C TYR A 74 1.30 -8.35 -5.50
N ILE A 75 0.43 -8.27 -6.48
CA ILE A 75 0.73 -7.72 -7.81
C ILE A 75 0.01 -6.39 -7.98
N TRP A 76 0.77 -5.31 -8.18
CA TRP A 76 0.24 -3.97 -8.32
C TRP A 76 0.75 -3.31 -9.62
N ARG A 77 -0.15 -2.90 -10.50
CA ARG A 77 0.17 -2.26 -11.80
C ARG A 77 1.19 -3.06 -12.63
N GLY A 78 1.12 -4.41 -12.55
CA GLY A 78 2.06 -5.31 -13.22
C GLY A 78 3.40 -5.49 -12.51
N GLN A 79 3.58 -4.98 -11.31
CA GLN A 79 4.77 -5.16 -10.47
C GLN A 79 4.49 -6.21 -9.39
N ASP A 80 5.48 -7.05 -9.12
CA ASP A 80 5.47 -8.02 -8.02
C ASP A 80 6.04 -7.33 -6.76
N LEU A 81 5.17 -7.05 -5.78
CA LEU A 81 5.52 -6.41 -4.52
C LEU A 81 5.58 -7.40 -3.36
N GLY A 82 5.23 -8.67 -3.59
CA GLY A 82 5.37 -9.68 -2.56
C GLY A 82 4.55 -10.95 -2.79
N SER A 83 4.82 -11.92 -1.94
CA SER A 83 4.16 -13.22 -1.91
C SER A 83 2.79 -13.14 -1.20
N THR A 84 2.36 -14.23 -0.58
CA THR A 84 1.08 -14.30 0.14
C THR A 84 0.96 -13.20 1.19
N ALA A 85 -0.10 -12.41 1.10
CA ALA A 85 -0.32 -11.26 1.97
C ALA A 85 -1.77 -11.15 2.46
N VAL A 86 -1.94 -10.43 3.58
CA VAL A 86 -3.23 -9.91 4.05
C VAL A 86 -3.25 -8.41 3.81
N GLN A 87 -4.35 -7.94 3.22
CA GLN A 87 -4.50 -6.55 2.78
C GLN A 87 -5.78 -5.94 3.37
N PRO A 88 -5.72 -5.42 4.62
CA PRO A 88 -6.87 -4.79 5.26
C PRO A 88 -7.20 -3.43 4.63
N THR A 89 -8.50 -3.11 4.61
CA THR A 89 -9.07 -1.84 4.18
C THR A 89 -10.02 -1.30 5.24
N LEU A 90 -9.85 -0.05 5.62
CA LEU A 90 -10.79 0.72 6.43
C LEU A 90 -11.13 2.00 5.69
N GLY A 91 -12.42 2.28 5.52
CA GLY A 91 -12.85 3.46 4.79
C GLY A 91 -14.08 4.13 5.40
N VAL A 92 -14.19 5.42 5.14
CA VAL A 92 -15.39 6.20 5.40
C VAL A 92 -15.63 7.12 4.21
N ALA A 93 -16.90 7.21 3.77
CA ALA A 93 -17.29 8.12 2.70
C ALA A 93 -18.55 8.91 3.08
N TYR A 94 -18.61 10.14 2.61
CA TYR A 94 -19.74 11.04 2.80
C TYR A 94 -19.87 11.99 1.62
N LYS A 95 -20.99 11.95 0.93
CA LYS A 95 -21.31 12.82 -0.22
C LYS A 95 -20.20 12.91 -1.27
N GLY A 96 -19.64 11.75 -1.60
CA GLY A 96 -18.56 11.62 -2.58
C GLY A 96 -17.16 11.86 -2.04
N LEU A 97 -16.97 12.47 -0.88
CA LEU A 97 -15.67 12.54 -0.20
C LEU A 97 -15.40 11.24 0.54
N SER A 98 -14.22 10.65 0.35
CA SER A 98 -13.81 9.43 1.03
C SER A 98 -12.42 9.55 1.62
N LEU A 99 -12.22 8.89 2.77
CA LEU A 99 -10.92 8.66 3.38
C LEU A 99 -10.77 7.16 3.58
N THR A 100 -9.72 6.59 3.00
CA THR A 100 -9.43 5.15 3.06
C THR A 100 -8.03 4.92 3.61
N ALA A 101 -7.92 4.02 4.58
CA ALA A 101 -6.67 3.44 5.02
C ALA A 101 -6.59 2.01 4.46
N TRP A 102 -5.51 1.70 3.77
CA TRP A 102 -5.22 0.38 3.23
C TRP A 102 -3.83 -0.06 3.67
N GLY A 103 -3.57 -1.35 3.67
CA GLY A 103 -2.24 -1.84 3.94
C GLY A 103 -2.00 -3.21 3.34
N SER A 104 -0.73 -3.62 3.29
CA SER A 104 -0.31 -4.96 2.87
C SER A 104 0.74 -5.51 3.82
N TYR A 105 0.51 -6.73 4.29
CA TYR A 105 1.44 -7.43 5.16
C TYR A 105 1.69 -8.84 4.62
N GLY A 106 2.95 -9.10 4.18
CA GLY A 106 3.38 -10.41 3.72
C GLY A 106 3.40 -11.43 4.86
N LEU A 107 2.85 -12.62 4.61
CA LEU A 107 2.70 -13.68 5.61
C LEU A 107 3.86 -14.68 5.59
N VAL A 108 4.52 -14.86 4.45
CA VAL A 108 5.46 -15.96 4.21
C VAL A 108 6.90 -15.47 4.18
N ASN A 109 7.17 -14.39 3.47
CA ASN A 109 8.51 -13.86 3.30
C ASN A 109 8.67 -12.54 4.07
N PRO A 110 9.53 -12.49 5.11
CA PRO A 110 9.75 -11.25 5.87
C PRO A 110 10.33 -10.09 5.05
N ALA A 111 10.91 -10.37 3.88
CA ALA A 111 11.46 -9.38 2.97
C ALA A 111 10.41 -8.78 2.02
N ASP A 112 9.17 -9.32 2.01
CA ASP A 112 8.10 -8.76 1.21
C ASP A 112 7.78 -7.31 1.61
N THR A 113 7.34 -6.54 0.66
CA THR A 113 6.91 -5.16 0.89
C THR A 113 5.80 -5.12 1.94
N LYS A 114 6.00 -4.31 2.96
CA LYS A 114 4.97 -3.93 3.93
C LYS A 114 4.57 -2.51 3.62
N GLU A 115 3.29 -2.28 3.52
CA GLU A 115 2.75 -1.02 3.01
C GLU A 115 1.59 -0.54 3.85
N PHE A 116 1.49 0.76 4.01
CA PHE A 116 0.36 1.43 4.63
C PHE A 116 0.05 2.72 3.87
N ASP A 117 -1.16 2.81 3.36
CA ASP A 117 -1.61 3.89 2.50
C ASP A 117 -2.76 4.65 3.12
N LEU A 118 -2.78 5.97 2.89
CA LEU A 118 -3.90 6.83 3.20
C LEU A 118 -4.35 7.53 1.91
N THR A 119 -5.60 7.31 1.51
CA THR A 119 -6.19 7.93 0.33
C THR A 119 -7.32 8.87 0.72
N LEU A 120 -7.23 10.11 0.29
CA LEU A 120 -8.33 11.07 0.28
C LEU A 120 -8.80 11.24 -1.15
N ALA A 121 -10.09 10.97 -1.42
CA ALA A 121 -10.65 11.08 -2.76
C ALA A 121 -12.01 11.77 -2.75
N TYR A 122 -12.38 12.34 -3.89
CA TYR A 122 -13.69 12.90 -4.13
C TYR A 122 -14.25 12.40 -5.46
N THR A 123 -15.46 11.86 -5.40
CA THR A 123 -16.18 11.34 -6.58
C THR A 123 -17.46 12.14 -6.78
N ILE A 124 -17.68 12.63 -7.99
CA ILE A 124 -18.90 13.30 -8.40
C ILE A 124 -19.30 12.90 -9.82
N GLY A 125 -20.47 12.33 -9.98
CA GLY A 125 -20.86 11.70 -11.24
C GLY A 125 -19.85 10.61 -11.61
N GLY A 126 -19.30 10.65 -12.82
CA GLY A 126 -18.22 9.73 -13.23
C GLY A 126 -16.81 10.20 -12.88
N LEU A 127 -16.62 11.46 -12.45
CA LEU A 127 -15.32 12.02 -12.13
C LEU A 127 -14.82 11.54 -10.76
N ASN A 128 -13.59 11.07 -10.71
CA ASN A 128 -12.86 10.75 -9.49
C ASN A 128 -11.56 11.54 -9.47
N ILE A 129 -11.25 12.19 -8.35
CA ILE A 129 -9.98 12.84 -8.07
C ILE A 129 -9.51 12.42 -6.68
N GLY A 130 -8.20 12.26 -6.49
CA GLY A 130 -7.68 11.83 -5.20
C GLY A 130 -6.21 12.09 -5.02
N ILE A 131 -5.78 11.89 -3.79
CA ILE A 131 -4.38 11.90 -3.37
C ILE A 131 -4.18 10.70 -2.47
N THR A 132 -3.12 9.93 -2.73
CA THR A 132 -2.69 8.80 -1.90
C THR A 132 -1.30 9.08 -1.35
N ASP A 133 -1.13 8.85 -0.06
CA ASP A 133 0.14 8.75 0.63
C ASP A 133 0.46 7.26 0.77
N TYR A 134 1.37 6.75 -0.04
CA TYR A 134 1.93 5.41 0.06
C TYR A 134 3.11 5.44 1.04
N TRP A 135 3.11 4.59 2.03
CA TRP A 135 4.25 4.41 2.92
C TRP A 135 4.78 2.98 2.87
N PHE A 136 5.99 2.83 2.37
CA PHE A 136 6.65 1.53 2.25
C PHE A 136 7.59 1.30 3.43
N ASN A 137 7.37 0.22 4.18
CA ASN A 137 8.25 -0.18 5.28
C ASN A 137 9.55 -0.81 4.75
N GLN A 138 10.40 0.02 4.16
CA GLN A 138 11.69 -0.38 3.62
C GLN A 138 12.79 0.57 4.13
N ALA A 139 14.03 0.07 4.24
CA ALA A 139 15.15 0.94 4.56
C ALA A 139 15.44 1.86 3.37
N VAL A 140 15.33 3.17 3.55
CA VAL A 140 15.64 4.18 2.53
C VAL A 140 16.76 5.07 3.05
N GLY A 141 17.73 5.35 2.20
CA GLY A 141 18.82 6.28 2.51
C GLY A 141 19.66 5.88 3.73
N GLY A 142 19.73 4.58 4.04
CA GLY A 142 20.49 4.08 5.18
C GLY A 142 19.83 4.29 6.55
N ASP A 143 18.57 4.73 6.60
CA ASP A 143 17.81 4.81 7.85
C ASP A 143 17.20 3.43 8.17
N PRO A 144 17.76 2.67 9.14
CA PRO A 144 17.26 1.34 9.49
C PRO A 144 15.95 1.37 10.26
N LEU A 145 15.52 2.56 10.76
CA LEU A 145 14.38 2.68 11.65
C LEU A 145 13.05 2.83 10.93
N ASN A 146 13.08 3.08 9.61
CA ASN A 146 11.89 3.13 8.78
C ASN A 146 10.72 3.90 9.45
N ARG A 147 10.91 5.21 9.61
CA ARG A 147 10.05 6.05 10.45
C ARG A 147 8.86 6.57 9.66
N TYR A 148 7.66 6.19 10.03
CA TYR A 148 6.43 6.69 9.42
C TYR A 148 6.32 8.23 9.42
N PHE A 149 6.71 8.90 10.50
CA PHE A 149 6.58 10.36 10.60
C PHE A 149 7.78 11.14 10.04
N LYS A 150 8.60 10.51 9.22
CA LYS A 150 9.72 11.16 8.55
C LYS A 150 9.29 11.60 7.14
N TYR A 151 8.98 12.90 6.99
CA TYR A 151 8.52 13.51 5.75
C TYR A 151 9.59 14.42 5.09
N GLU A 152 10.86 14.19 5.40
CA GLU A 152 11.94 14.97 4.84
C GLU A 152 12.13 14.67 3.34
N ALA A 153 12.25 15.69 2.53
CA ALA A 153 12.55 15.53 1.11
C ALA A 153 13.80 14.66 0.92
N HIS A 154 13.75 13.70 0.00
CA HIS A 154 14.82 12.76 -0.34
C HIS A 154 15.25 11.79 0.79
N GLY A 155 14.55 11.76 1.91
CA GLY A 155 14.84 10.87 3.04
C GLY A 155 13.62 10.16 3.62
N THR A 156 12.48 10.27 2.95
CA THR A 156 11.23 9.65 3.34
C THR A 156 10.98 8.34 2.61
N ASN A 157 10.18 7.46 3.22
CA ASN A 157 9.61 6.27 2.57
C ASN A 157 8.20 6.53 2.02
N HIS A 158 7.70 7.76 2.15
CA HIS A 158 6.43 8.16 1.58
C HIS A 158 6.56 8.47 0.10
N VAL A 159 5.53 8.09 -0.66
CA VAL A 159 5.30 8.53 -2.04
C VAL A 159 3.90 9.13 -2.10
N PHE A 160 3.80 10.36 -2.58
CA PHE A 160 2.53 11.04 -2.74
C PHE A 160 2.11 11.03 -4.20
N GLU A 161 0.97 10.38 -4.47
CA GLU A 161 0.39 10.27 -5.80
C GLU A 161 -0.92 11.04 -5.88
N ALA A 162 -1.09 11.82 -6.94
CA ALA A 162 -2.37 12.40 -7.32
C ALA A 162 -3.00 11.57 -8.45
N ASN A 163 -4.31 11.42 -8.41
CA ASN A 163 -5.04 10.77 -9.48
C ASN A 163 -6.22 11.61 -9.98
N VAL A 164 -6.55 11.40 -11.25
CA VAL A 164 -7.79 11.83 -11.86
C VAL A 164 -8.30 10.73 -12.77
N GLY A 165 -9.61 10.47 -12.71
CA GLY A 165 -10.22 9.46 -13.53
C GLY A 165 -11.66 9.77 -13.88
N TYR A 166 -12.18 9.06 -14.88
CA TYR A 166 -13.57 9.17 -15.26
C TYR A 166 -14.16 7.80 -15.58
N ASP A 167 -15.30 7.51 -14.98
CA ASP A 167 -16.11 6.32 -15.24
C ASP A 167 -17.21 6.66 -16.25
N PHE A 168 -17.15 6.01 -17.42
CA PHE A 168 -18.14 6.12 -18.50
C PHE A 168 -19.27 5.11 -18.37
N GLY A 169 -19.30 4.31 -17.30
CA GLY A 169 -20.25 3.23 -17.04
C GLY A 169 -19.88 1.89 -17.71
N VAL A 170 -19.37 1.91 -18.93
CA VAL A 170 -18.91 0.70 -19.65
C VAL A 170 -17.41 0.48 -19.52
N ALA A 171 -16.67 1.52 -19.21
CA ALA A 171 -15.24 1.52 -18.98
C ALA A 171 -14.85 2.73 -18.11
N SER A 172 -13.72 2.67 -17.43
CA SER A 172 -13.13 3.82 -16.78
C SER A 172 -11.71 4.06 -17.25
N LEU A 173 -11.29 5.33 -17.25
CA LEU A 173 -9.93 5.76 -17.51
C LEU A 173 -9.38 6.44 -16.26
N GLN A 174 -8.15 6.12 -15.89
CA GLN A 174 -7.49 6.66 -14.71
C GLN A 174 -6.09 7.16 -15.11
N TRP A 175 -5.69 8.30 -14.55
CA TRP A 175 -4.34 8.83 -14.63
C TRP A 175 -3.79 9.06 -13.22
N PHE A 176 -2.56 8.68 -13.00
CA PHE A 176 -1.85 8.79 -11.74
C PHE A 176 -0.50 9.46 -11.95
N THR A 177 -0.07 10.28 -11.01
CA THR A 177 1.25 10.93 -11.05
C THR A 177 1.78 11.10 -9.64
N ASN A 178 2.97 10.59 -9.37
CA ASN A 178 3.70 10.84 -8.16
C ASN A 178 4.22 12.29 -8.18
N PHE A 179 3.89 13.08 -7.17
CA PHE A 179 4.24 14.50 -7.15
C PHE A 179 5.18 14.89 -5.99
N ALA A 180 5.39 14.01 -5.02
CA ALA A 180 6.30 14.23 -3.90
C ALA A 180 6.76 12.90 -3.26
N GLY A 181 7.74 12.99 -2.39
CA GLY A 181 8.26 11.86 -1.63
C GLY A 181 9.34 11.09 -2.38
N ASN A 182 9.40 9.78 -2.16
CA ASN A 182 10.43 8.88 -2.70
C ASN A 182 10.03 8.28 -4.05
N ASP A 183 9.70 9.13 -5.00
CA ASP A 183 9.34 8.72 -6.36
C ASP A 183 10.58 8.34 -7.22
N GLY A 184 11.78 8.57 -6.71
CA GLY A 184 12.99 8.45 -7.49
C GLY A 184 13.32 9.73 -8.26
N VAL A 185 14.35 9.65 -9.09
CA VAL A 185 14.84 10.79 -9.85
C VAL A 185 14.88 10.50 -11.35
N ASN A 186 14.72 11.54 -12.13
CA ASN A 186 14.91 11.47 -13.57
C ASN A 186 16.43 11.60 -13.92
N LYS A 187 16.74 11.53 -15.22
CA LYS A 187 18.11 11.66 -15.75
C LYS A 187 18.85 12.96 -15.35
N ASP A 188 18.11 13.99 -14.93
CA ASP A 188 18.67 15.28 -14.51
C ASP A 188 18.79 15.37 -12.98
N GLY A 189 18.56 14.27 -12.24
CA GLY A 189 18.61 14.22 -10.78
C GLY A 189 17.44 14.91 -10.08
N LYS A 190 16.37 15.22 -10.80
CA LYS A 190 15.16 15.84 -10.27
C LYS A 190 14.08 14.78 -10.04
N LEU A 191 13.06 15.10 -9.24
CA LEU A 191 11.89 14.25 -9.03
C LEU A 191 11.38 13.71 -10.37
N ALA A 192 11.13 12.39 -10.42
CA ALA A 192 10.79 11.70 -11.67
C ALA A 192 9.38 12.02 -12.16
N TYR A 193 8.45 12.35 -11.24
CA TYR A 193 7.02 12.48 -11.52
C TYR A 193 6.48 11.24 -12.23
N SER A 194 6.82 10.06 -11.67
CA SER A 194 6.41 8.78 -12.24
C SER A 194 4.91 8.76 -12.46
N SER A 195 4.49 8.49 -13.69
CA SER A 195 3.10 8.54 -14.09
C SER A 195 2.66 7.21 -14.67
N TYR A 196 1.40 6.89 -14.43
CA TYR A 196 0.75 5.68 -14.91
C TYR A 196 -0.67 6.02 -15.35
N PHE A 197 -1.16 5.37 -16.39
CA PHE A 197 -2.55 5.45 -16.76
C PHE A 197 -3.10 4.08 -17.08
N GLU A 198 -4.39 3.90 -16.85
CA GLU A 198 -5.05 2.64 -17.13
C GLU A 198 -6.49 2.82 -17.65
N ALA A 199 -6.89 1.84 -18.44
CA ALA A 199 -8.27 1.60 -18.81
C ALA A 199 -8.77 0.34 -18.13
N ILE A 200 -9.96 0.41 -17.54
CA ILE A 200 -10.60 -0.69 -16.81
C ILE A 200 -11.96 -0.94 -17.44
N VAL A 201 -12.25 -2.20 -17.81
CA VAL A 201 -13.51 -2.62 -18.41
C VAL A 201 -14.13 -3.72 -17.55
N PRO A 202 -15.16 -3.43 -16.75
CA PRO A 202 -15.94 -4.44 -16.05
C PRO A 202 -16.95 -5.07 -17.02
N PHE A 203 -17.17 -6.39 -16.90
CA PHE A 203 -18.21 -7.10 -17.63
C PHE A 203 -18.66 -8.36 -16.89
N LYS A 204 -19.82 -8.88 -17.23
CA LYS A 204 -20.35 -10.12 -16.65
C LYS A 204 -20.42 -11.21 -17.73
N LEU A 205 -19.85 -12.37 -17.42
CA LEU A 205 -19.91 -13.54 -18.29
C LEU A 205 -20.11 -14.81 -17.44
N ALA A 206 -21.10 -15.62 -17.81
CA ALA A 206 -21.42 -16.90 -17.14
C ALA A 206 -21.59 -16.80 -15.61
N SER A 207 -22.28 -15.75 -15.14
CA SER A 207 -22.51 -15.46 -13.72
C SER A 207 -21.22 -15.25 -12.90
N VAL A 208 -20.15 -14.83 -13.57
CA VAL A 208 -18.89 -14.39 -12.99
C VAL A 208 -18.69 -12.92 -13.36
N ASP A 209 -18.24 -12.12 -12.41
CA ASP A 209 -17.87 -10.74 -12.63
C ASP A 209 -16.40 -10.67 -13.09
N TRP A 210 -16.20 -10.07 -14.25
CA TRP A 210 -14.89 -9.94 -14.87
C TRP A 210 -14.45 -8.49 -14.92
N THR A 211 -13.15 -8.27 -14.75
CA THR A 211 -12.52 -6.96 -14.94
C THR A 211 -11.28 -7.14 -15.81
N ALA A 212 -11.28 -6.51 -16.97
CA ALA A 212 -10.09 -6.40 -17.83
C ALA A 212 -9.43 -5.04 -17.58
N THR A 213 -8.11 -5.03 -17.39
CA THR A 213 -7.33 -3.82 -17.18
C THR A 213 -6.15 -3.78 -18.13
N ALA A 214 -5.93 -2.60 -18.75
CA ALA A 214 -4.75 -2.31 -19.54
C ALA A 214 -4.12 -1.02 -19.01
N GLY A 215 -2.86 -1.10 -18.58
CA GLY A 215 -2.14 0.01 -17.99
C GLY A 215 -0.76 0.21 -18.60
N ALA A 216 -0.34 1.47 -18.65
CA ALA A 216 0.91 1.86 -19.25
C ALA A 216 1.53 3.08 -18.55
N VAL A 217 2.82 3.26 -18.76
CA VAL A 217 3.58 4.44 -18.34
C VAL A 217 3.92 5.29 -19.57
N PRO A 218 3.77 6.62 -19.50
CA PRO A 218 4.04 7.51 -20.63
C PRO A 218 5.53 7.69 -20.90
N PHE A 219 6.37 7.49 -19.90
CA PHE A 219 7.82 7.64 -19.98
C PHE A 219 8.49 6.74 -18.93
N ALA A 220 9.79 6.48 -19.13
CA ALA A 220 10.56 5.62 -18.26
C ALA A 220 10.84 6.28 -16.91
N THR A 221 10.59 5.54 -15.82
CA THR A 221 11.00 5.89 -14.46
C THR A 221 11.37 4.62 -13.69
N ASP A 222 12.10 4.75 -12.59
CA ASP A 222 12.41 3.64 -11.71
C ASP A 222 11.19 3.03 -11.06
N PHE A 223 10.19 3.86 -10.81
CA PHE A 223 9.02 3.48 -10.02
C PHE A 223 8.16 2.42 -10.71
N TYR A 224 8.06 2.47 -12.05
CA TYR A 224 7.15 1.58 -12.79
C TYR A 224 7.81 0.61 -13.76
N ASN A 225 8.85 1.01 -14.48
CA ASN A 225 9.35 0.24 -15.60
C ASN A 225 10.86 -0.01 -15.62
N GLY A 226 11.54 0.18 -14.50
CA GLY A 226 12.90 -0.29 -14.31
C GLY A 226 13.89 0.19 -15.37
N TRP A 227 13.96 1.50 -15.61
CA TRP A 227 14.95 2.11 -16.53
C TRP A 227 14.78 1.76 -18.02
N THR A 228 13.64 1.25 -18.43
CA THR A 228 13.37 1.15 -19.88
C THR A 228 13.14 2.53 -20.48
N SER A 229 13.37 2.68 -21.77
CA SER A 229 13.22 3.97 -22.45
C SER A 229 11.80 4.20 -22.95
N GLY A 230 11.15 5.30 -22.52
CA GLY A 230 9.93 5.80 -23.12
C GLY A 230 8.65 5.13 -22.64
N PHE A 231 7.63 5.19 -23.49
CA PHE A 231 6.33 4.57 -23.25
C PHE A 231 6.43 3.05 -23.13
N ALA A 232 5.72 2.48 -22.15
CA ALA A 232 5.65 1.03 -21.99
C ALA A 232 4.30 0.59 -21.43
N VAL A 233 3.75 -0.51 -21.97
CA VAL A 233 2.65 -1.23 -21.37
C VAL A 233 3.21 -2.06 -20.22
N THR A 234 2.78 -1.76 -18.99
CA THR A 234 3.29 -2.41 -17.79
C THR A 234 2.27 -3.31 -17.11
N ASN A 235 0.98 -3.22 -17.48
CA ASN A 235 -0.06 -4.04 -16.89
C ASN A 235 -1.11 -4.44 -17.93
N LEU A 236 -1.27 -5.73 -18.14
CA LEU A 236 -2.42 -6.31 -18.81
C LEU A 236 -2.99 -7.36 -17.88
N SER A 237 -4.21 -7.17 -17.36
CA SER A 237 -4.78 -8.14 -16.45
C SER A 237 -6.24 -8.46 -16.74
N LEU A 238 -6.61 -9.67 -16.34
CA LEU A 238 -7.98 -10.17 -16.37
C LEU A 238 -8.28 -10.81 -15.02
N LYS A 239 -9.22 -10.22 -14.26
CA LYS A 239 -9.68 -10.70 -12.96
C LYS A 239 -11.08 -11.26 -13.08
N ALA A 240 -11.31 -12.44 -12.55
CA ALA A 240 -12.61 -13.09 -12.40
C ALA A 240 -12.97 -13.14 -10.92
N THR A 241 -14.15 -12.64 -10.54
CA THR A 241 -14.64 -12.62 -9.16
C THR A 241 -15.98 -13.34 -9.07
N LYS A 242 -16.15 -14.15 -8.04
CA LYS A 242 -17.41 -14.85 -7.78
C LYS A 242 -17.65 -14.95 -6.28
N ASP A 243 -18.90 -14.65 -5.87
CA ASP A 243 -19.33 -14.89 -4.51
C ASP A 243 -19.57 -16.39 -4.27
N ILE A 244 -18.90 -16.93 -3.27
CA ILE A 244 -19.09 -18.30 -2.80
C ILE A 244 -19.96 -18.25 -1.55
N LYS A 245 -21.18 -18.78 -1.66
CA LYS A 245 -22.10 -18.88 -0.54
C LYS A 245 -21.57 -19.91 0.47
N VAL A 246 -21.25 -19.47 1.68
CA VAL A 246 -20.77 -20.32 2.77
C VAL A 246 -21.92 -20.73 3.68
N THR A 247 -22.82 -19.77 3.99
CA THR A 247 -24.09 -20.01 4.71
C THR A 247 -25.22 -19.26 4.01
N ASP A 248 -26.45 -19.37 4.51
CA ASP A 248 -27.59 -18.63 3.95
C ASP A 248 -27.46 -17.11 4.10
N SER A 249 -26.70 -16.66 5.09
CA SER A 249 -26.46 -15.23 5.40
C SER A 249 -25.05 -14.75 5.14
N PHE A 250 -24.13 -15.62 4.69
CA PHE A 250 -22.73 -15.25 4.51
C PHE A 250 -22.15 -15.81 3.20
N SER A 251 -21.58 -14.94 2.40
CA SER A 251 -20.84 -15.25 1.17
C SER A 251 -19.46 -14.63 1.22
N VAL A 252 -18.50 -15.31 0.61
CA VAL A 252 -17.11 -14.84 0.49
C VAL A 252 -16.82 -14.62 -0.99
N PRO A 253 -16.49 -13.39 -1.43
CA PRO A 253 -15.96 -13.13 -2.74
C PRO A 253 -14.61 -13.83 -2.89
N VAL A 254 -14.48 -14.69 -3.89
CA VAL A 254 -13.21 -15.30 -4.30
C VAL A 254 -12.83 -14.79 -5.67
N PHE A 255 -11.56 -14.65 -5.93
CA PHE A 255 -11.11 -14.19 -7.25
C PHE A 255 -9.86 -14.92 -7.73
N ALA A 256 -9.72 -14.96 -9.05
CA ALA A 256 -8.51 -15.32 -9.75
C ALA A 256 -8.17 -14.21 -10.74
N GLN A 257 -6.90 -13.86 -10.81
CA GLN A 257 -6.40 -12.84 -11.73
C GLN A 257 -5.18 -13.36 -12.48
N VAL A 258 -5.17 -13.21 -13.79
CA VAL A 258 -3.96 -13.30 -14.61
C VAL A 258 -3.50 -11.89 -14.89
N ALA A 259 -2.24 -11.59 -14.64
CA ALA A 259 -1.63 -10.31 -14.94
C ALA A 259 -0.32 -10.52 -15.70
N ALA A 260 -0.03 -9.64 -16.63
CA ALA A 260 1.21 -9.63 -17.39
C ALA A 260 1.81 -8.23 -17.42
N ASN A 261 3.13 -8.14 -17.30
CA ASN A 261 3.89 -6.94 -17.55
C ASN A 261 4.73 -7.15 -18.83
N PRO A 262 4.26 -6.67 -19.99
CA PRO A 262 4.99 -6.83 -21.24
C PRO A 262 6.36 -6.15 -21.25
N CYS A 263 6.52 -5.06 -20.49
CA CYS A 263 7.77 -4.33 -20.40
C CYS A 263 8.89 -5.15 -19.73
N THR A 264 8.57 -5.84 -18.64
CA THR A 264 9.51 -6.72 -17.90
C THR A 264 9.42 -8.18 -18.32
N GLN A 265 8.50 -8.53 -19.25
CA GLN A 265 8.23 -9.89 -19.75
C GLN A 265 7.80 -10.89 -18.64
N ASN A 266 7.14 -10.38 -17.60
CA ASN A 266 6.62 -11.17 -16.50
C ASN A 266 5.13 -11.46 -16.66
N ALA A 267 4.68 -12.59 -16.13
CA ALA A 267 3.28 -12.95 -16.00
C ALA A 267 3.02 -13.57 -14.63
N TYR A 268 1.83 -13.31 -14.08
CA TYR A 268 1.45 -13.67 -12.73
C TYR A 268 0.07 -14.31 -12.71
N LEU A 269 -0.13 -15.27 -11.82
CA LEU A 269 -1.43 -15.80 -11.45
C LEU A 269 -1.67 -15.48 -9.96
N VAL A 270 -2.70 -14.71 -9.67
CA VAL A 270 -3.09 -14.35 -8.31
C VAL A 270 -4.42 -15.00 -7.98
N LEU A 271 -4.47 -15.66 -6.85
CA LEU A 271 -5.70 -16.15 -6.24
C LEU A 271 -5.96 -15.35 -4.96
N GLY A 272 -7.22 -15.04 -4.69
CA GLY A 272 -7.55 -14.33 -3.48
C GLY A 272 -9.00 -14.49 -3.06
N LEU A 273 -9.26 -14.04 -1.84
CA LEU A 273 -10.60 -13.94 -1.27
C LEU A 273 -10.70 -12.64 -0.46
N THR A 274 -11.92 -12.11 -0.36
CA THR A 274 -12.21 -10.91 0.43
C THR A 274 -13.04 -11.29 1.65
N LEU A 275 -12.52 -10.96 2.83
CA LEU A 275 -13.25 -11.03 4.09
C LEU A 275 -13.92 -9.69 4.33
N GLN A 276 -15.24 -9.68 4.51
CA GLN A 276 -16.04 -8.49 4.81
C GLN A 276 -17.24 -8.89 5.67
N PRO A 277 -17.71 -8.01 6.59
CA PRO A 277 -18.84 -8.28 7.47
C PRO A 277 -20.16 -8.50 6.73
#